data_3715bd25f8c82e631018698915239976
#
_entry.id   3715bd25f8c82e631018698915239976
#
_cell.length_a   1.000
_cell.length_b   1.000
_cell.length_c   1.000
_cell.angle_alpha   90.00
_cell.angle_beta   90.00
_cell.angle_gamma   90.00
#
_symmetry.space_group_name_H-M   'P 1'
#
loop_
_entity.id
_entity.type
_entity.pdbx_description
1 polymer ?
#
loop_
_entity_poly.entity_id
_entity_poly.type
_entity_poly.pdbx_seq_one_letter_code
_entity_poly.pdbx_strand_id
1 'polypeptide(L)'
;MRKFQALSLSAALLASLLLGGCANNAASSDAASSDSAASEPEATPEPTPAPPAANPLTGAADADYTGKRPVAVTLRNMTGSTPQWGIASADVLVEGVTEGTTASLMALYANPDSIAKAGPVGPARDLLLQVALPLNAVPVHINKNIYASNLLNTLAYQDLDGYHIGKTAFAFDQDRQNAGYAEENCWYTTAELINSGLASYGVSLNGDNTPLFQFGERPAVDPADRSGMNLTITFSPDDIDCLNYDTGTGLYALSNGDGSPVQDADNGQQVGFTNVFVFYASSGIKDDGYTRQYDMTAGTGLYLHGGAWERINWTKEDATGPFAITNEAGETLVVSQGKSFIAIWGGYYGQSISLTAADSSAQTLPDKPALLESGISDEAAAAAEAALSNAQKLIDAQAAIDQANASLAEAQTELQDAQAALDADSENADLLAARDAAQAKIDELNQTIADNQAYLDANAPQPEETAQPEATEAPAE
;
A
#
# COMPACT_ATOMS: atom_id res chain seq x y z
N MET A 1 -20.82 -26.96 -37.90
CA MET A 1 -20.37 -28.26 -38.43
C MET A 1 -18.85 -28.23 -38.56
N ARG A 2 -18.16 -28.90 -37.71
CA ARG A 2 -16.94 -29.70 -37.88
C ARG A 2 -16.41 -30.06 -36.48
N LYS A 3 -16.59 -31.31 -36.15
CA LYS A 3 -16.06 -32.04 -35.02
C LYS A 3 -14.54 -32.21 -35.21
N PHE A 4 -13.74 -32.08 -34.17
CA PHE A 4 -12.46 -32.80 -34.09
C PHE A 4 -12.34 -33.48 -32.74
N GLN A 5 -11.87 -34.72 -32.85
CA GLN A 5 -11.91 -35.80 -31.91
C GLN A 5 -10.78 -35.72 -30.87
N ALA A 6 -11.09 -36.29 -29.74
CA ALA A 6 -10.16 -36.66 -28.70
C ALA A 6 -9.12 -37.70 -29.18
N LEU A 7 -7.89 -37.58 -28.73
CA LEU A 7 -6.91 -38.67 -28.77
C LEU A 7 -6.31 -38.84 -27.38
N SER A 8 -6.74 -39.91 -26.74
CA SER A 8 -6.16 -40.46 -25.53
C SER A 8 -4.89 -41.25 -25.90
N LEU A 9 -3.79 -41.10 -25.19
CA LEU A 9 -2.68 -42.00 -25.23
C LEU A 9 -2.24 -42.42 -23.82
N SER A 10 -2.56 -43.66 -23.49
CA SER A 10 -2.05 -44.42 -22.37
C SER A 10 -0.63 -44.87 -22.66
N ALA A 11 0.29 -44.83 -21.71
CA ALA A 11 1.55 -45.56 -21.81
C ALA A 11 1.97 -46.13 -20.45
N ALA A 12 2.27 -47.36 -20.52
CA ALA A 12 2.42 -48.45 -19.58
C ALA A 12 3.67 -48.36 -18.69
N LEU A 13 3.49 -48.97 -17.51
CA LEU A 13 4.53 -49.47 -16.60
C LEU A 13 5.52 -50.41 -17.28
N LEU A 14 6.80 -50.35 -16.91
CA LEU A 14 7.75 -51.45 -17.03
C LEU A 14 8.58 -51.56 -15.76
N ALA A 15 8.24 -52.58 -14.98
CA ALA A 15 9.08 -53.13 -13.92
C ALA A 15 10.08 -54.13 -14.53
N SER A 16 11.32 -54.08 -14.15
CA SER A 16 12.32 -55.11 -14.44
C SER A 16 13.03 -55.53 -13.16
N LEU A 17 12.62 -56.71 -12.70
CA LEU A 17 13.36 -57.58 -11.79
C LEU A 17 14.54 -58.21 -12.53
N LEU A 18 15.72 -58.21 -11.92
CA LEU A 18 16.79 -59.12 -12.28
C LEU A 18 17.25 -59.91 -11.03
N LEU A 19 16.89 -61.18 -11.06
CA LEU A 19 17.43 -62.26 -10.26
C LEU A 19 18.59 -62.92 -11.06
N GLY A 20 19.58 -63.35 -10.35
CA GLY A 20 20.57 -64.33 -10.82
C GLY A 20 21.93 -64.06 -10.16
N GLY A 21 22.59 -64.95 -9.59
CA GLY A 21 22.53 -66.38 -9.48
C GLY A 21 23.79 -66.85 -8.78
N CYS A 22 23.68 -67.97 -8.09
CA CYS A 22 24.71 -68.69 -7.30
C CYS A 22 25.84 -69.23 -8.13
N ALA A 23 27.05 -69.33 -7.55
CA ALA A 23 27.96 -70.42 -7.80
C ALA A 23 28.85 -70.69 -6.58
N ASN A 24 28.80 -71.94 -6.13
CA ASN A 24 29.61 -72.52 -5.09
C ASN A 24 31.09 -72.56 -5.45
N ASN A 25 31.96 -72.53 -4.47
CA ASN A 25 32.94 -73.56 -4.28
C ASN A 25 33.47 -73.63 -2.84
N ALA A 26 33.57 -74.89 -2.35
CA ALA A 26 33.98 -75.26 -1.01
C ALA A 26 35.51 -75.44 -0.89
N ALA A 27 36.03 -75.13 0.29
CA ALA A 27 36.94 -76.10 1.02
C ALA A 27 37.42 -75.48 2.35
N SER A 28 37.03 -76.15 3.37
CA SER A 28 37.65 -76.66 4.62
C SER A 28 38.61 -75.82 5.49
N SER A 29 38.22 -75.86 6.78
CA SER A 29 38.96 -76.07 8.03
C SER A 29 39.63 -74.83 8.67
N ASP A 30 39.29 -74.51 9.85
CA ASP A 30 39.59 -74.88 11.19
C ASP A 30 39.09 -73.80 12.21
N ALA A 31 38.82 -74.29 13.38
CA ALA A 31 38.18 -73.63 14.49
C ALA A 31 39.08 -72.59 15.18
N ALA A 32 38.44 -71.45 15.59
CA ALA A 32 38.73 -70.77 16.83
C ALA A 32 37.49 -69.97 17.23
N SER A 33 36.93 -70.32 18.36
CA SER A 33 35.89 -69.54 19.06
C SER A 33 36.43 -68.18 19.50
N SER A 34 35.73 -67.16 19.09
CA SER A 34 35.79 -65.85 19.81
C SER A 34 34.38 -65.23 19.85
N ASP A 35 33.90 -65.02 21.05
CA ASP A 35 32.71 -64.30 21.39
C ASP A 35 32.65 -62.99 20.60
N SER A 36 31.65 -62.87 19.73
CA SER A 36 31.34 -61.61 19.07
C SER A 36 30.05 -61.10 19.66
N ALA A 37 30.16 -60.17 20.59
CA ALA A 37 29.03 -59.37 21.04
C ALA A 37 28.38 -58.73 19.79
N ALA A 38 27.10 -58.98 19.57
CA ALA A 38 26.29 -58.30 18.59
C ALA A 38 26.24 -56.79 18.96
N SER A 39 26.89 -55.97 18.17
CA SER A 39 26.67 -54.53 18.23
C SER A 39 25.25 -54.23 17.78
N GLU A 40 24.46 -53.71 18.69
CA GLU A 40 23.16 -53.08 18.42
C GLU A 40 23.36 -52.06 17.32
N PRO A 41 22.48 -51.94 16.29
CA PRO A 41 22.60 -50.91 15.28
C PRO A 41 22.45 -49.53 15.96
N GLU A 42 23.47 -48.69 15.83
CA GLU A 42 23.48 -47.31 16.29
C GLU A 42 22.28 -46.62 15.65
N ALA A 43 21.34 -46.15 16.47
CA ALA A 43 20.14 -45.40 16.00
C ALA A 43 20.63 -44.20 15.22
N THR A 44 20.27 -44.12 13.94
CA THR A 44 20.46 -42.92 13.12
C THR A 44 19.78 -41.74 13.85
N PRO A 45 20.49 -40.67 14.18
CA PRO A 45 19.87 -39.51 14.86
C PRO A 45 18.71 -39.01 14.02
N GLU A 46 17.55 -38.88 14.65
CA GLU A 46 16.40 -38.22 14.05
C GLU A 46 16.81 -36.83 13.59
N PRO A 47 16.48 -36.39 12.38
CA PRO A 47 16.83 -35.06 11.92
C PRO A 47 16.25 -34.00 12.89
N THR A 48 17.09 -33.15 13.43
CA THR A 48 16.65 -32.04 14.26
C THR A 48 15.68 -31.19 13.43
N PRO A 49 14.47 -30.88 13.91
CA PRO A 49 13.55 -30.02 13.20
C PRO A 49 14.22 -28.70 12.80
N ALA A 50 13.97 -28.25 11.57
CA ALA A 50 14.45 -26.94 11.15
C ALA A 50 13.86 -25.85 12.09
N PRO A 51 14.62 -24.80 12.41
CA PRO A 51 14.09 -23.69 13.21
C PRO A 51 12.89 -23.07 12.53
N PRO A 52 11.90 -22.54 13.29
CA PRO A 52 10.77 -21.82 12.74
C PRO A 52 11.22 -20.67 11.82
N ALA A 53 10.45 -20.40 10.75
CA ALA A 53 10.74 -19.27 9.88
C ALA A 53 10.48 -17.95 10.63
N ALA A 54 11.41 -17.03 10.50
CA ALA A 54 11.26 -15.67 11.03
C ALA A 54 10.19 -14.89 10.26
N ASN A 55 9.77 -13.76 10.83
CA ASN A 55 8.87 -12.80 10.17
C ASN A 55 9.46 -12.36 8.82
N PRO A 56 8.79 -12.63 7.69
CA PRO A 56 9.34 -12.34 6.37
C PRO A 56 9.43 -10.84 6.06
N LEU A 57 8.77 -9.98 6.85
CA LEU A 57 8.71 -8.54 6.66
C LEU A 57 9.67 -7.77 7.56
N THR A 58 10.03 -8.32 8.72
CA THR A 58 10.88 -7.66 9.72
C THR A 58 12.14 -8.44 10.10
N GLY A 59 12.23 -9.71 9.73
CA GLY A 59 13.32 -10.60 10.16
C GLY A 59 13.23 -11.05 11.62
N ALA A 60 12.24 -10.62 12.38
CA ALA A 60 12.10 -10.96 13.79
C ALA A 60 11.71 -12.45 13.97
N ALA A 61 12.33 -13.11 14.97
CA ALA A 61 12.02 -14.49 15.35
C ALA A 61 11.02 -14.49 16.53
N ASP A 62 9.91 -13.78 16.37
CA ASP A 62 8.88 -13.55 17.38
C ASP A 62 7.71 -14.56 17.33
N ALA A 63 7.54 -15.25 16.21
CA ALA A 63 6.57 -16.32 16.00
C ALA A 63 7.06 -17.30 14.90
N ASP A 64 6.25 -18.33 14.62
CA ASP A 64 6.49 -19.24 13.50
C ASP A 64 5.69 -18.78 12.27
N TYR A 65 6.38 -18.34 11.25
CA TYR A 65 5.82 -17.89 9.97
C TYR A 65 5.96 -18.95 8.86
N THR A 66 6.38 -20.16 9.18
CA THR A 66 6.52 -21.26 8.20
C THR A 66 5.21 -21.52 7.48
N GLY A 67 5.22 -21.42 6.16
CA GLY A 67 4.06 -21.70 5.32
C GLY A 67 2.89 -20.71 5.49
N LYS A 68 3.16 -19.48 5.94
CA LYS A 68 2.15 -18.43 6.12
C LYS A 68 2.38 -17.28 5.16
N ARG A 69 1.31 -16.86 4.48
CA ARG A 69 1.29 -15.72 3.58
C ARG A 69 1.01 -14.43 4.34
N PRO A 70 1.75 -13.34 4.10
CA PRO A 70 1.39 -12.01 4.60
C PRO A 70 0.08 -11.50 4.00
N VAL A 71 -0.47 -10.44 4.60
CA VAL A 71 -1.60 -9.66 4.08
C VAL A 71 -1.13 -8.26 3.73
N ALA A 72 -1.60 -7.74 2.58
CA ALA A 72 -1.29 -6.41 2.07
C ALA A 72 -2.58 -5.59 1.97
N VAL A 73 -2.82 -4.70 2.92
CA VAL A 73 -4.01 -3.83 2.95
C VAL A 73 -3.69 -2.51 2.27
N THR A 74 -4.39 -2.20 1.17
CA THR A 74 -4.28 -0.87 0.56
C THR A 74 -5.09 0.14 1.36
N LEU A 75 -4.44 1.24 1.72
CA LEU A 75 -5.03 2.32 2.50
C LEU A 75 -5.18 3.58 1.64
N ARG A 76 -6.22 4.36 1.92
CA ARG A 76 -6.35 5.70 1.35
C ARG A 76 -5.35 6.64 2.01
N ASN A 77 -4.67 7.45 1.19
CA ASN A 77 -3.67 8.42 1.62
C ASN A 77 -3.91 9.80 1.02
N MET A 78 -5.17 10.20 0.95
CA MET A 78 -5.58 11.52 0.46
C MET A 78 -5.87 12.45 1.63
N THR A 79 -5.77 13.74 1.37
CA THR A 79 -6.33 14.76 2.29
C THR A 79 -7.77 14.39 2.62
N GLY A 80 -8.10 14.32 3.91
CA GLY A 80 -9.43 13.88 4.40
C GLY A 80 -9.57 12.38 4.65
N SER A 81 -8.57 11.53 4.31
CA SER A 81 -8.55 10.12 4.73
C SER A 81 -7.75 9.88 6.00
N THR A 82 -6.97 10.84 6.44
CA THR A 82 -6.16 10.77 7.67
C THR A 82 -6.96 11.19 8.92
N PRO A 83 -6.59 10.68 10.12
CA PRO A 83 -5.58 9.65 10.36
C PRO A 83 -6.07 8.26 9.95
N GLN A 84 -5.15 7.40 9.52
CA GLN A 84 -5.42 6.02 9.15
C GLN A 84 -5.41 5.11 10.39
N TRP A 85 -6.11 3.97 10.31
CA TRP A 85 -6.06 2.89 11.28
C TRP A 85 -5.07 1.81 10.87
N GLY A 86 -4.36 1.23 11.83
CA GLY A 86 -3.52 0.05 11.66
C GLY A 86 -2.10 0.34 11.20
N ILE A 87 -1.78 1.59 10.84
CA ILE A 87 -0.47 1.96 10.29
C ILE A 87 0.69 1.78 11.28
N ALA A 88 0.46 1.94 12.58
CA ALA A 88 1.49 1.70 13.60
C ALA A 88 1.70 0.21 13.90
N SER A 89 0.71 -0.65 13.64
CA SER A 89 0.83 -2.10 13.81
C SER A 89 1.41 -2.80 12.58
N ALA A 90 1.40 -2.18 11.41
CA ALA A 90 1.99 -2.73 10.19
C ALA A 90 3.48 -3.04 10.36
N ASP A 91 3.93 -4.14 9.75
CA ASP A 91 5.36 -4.49 9.69
C ASP A 91 6.10 -3.64 8.66
N VAL A 92 5.41 -3.30 7.56
CA VAL A 92 5.92 -2.45 6.48
C VAL A 92 4.83 -1.51 5.99
N LEU A 93 5.17 -0.23 5.80
CA LEU A 93 4.37 0.69 4.99
C LEU A 93 5.07 0.93 3.65
N VAL A 94 4.29 0.89 2.58
CA VAL A 94 4.77 1.18 1.22
C VAL A 94 3.97 2.34 0.66
N GLU A 95 4.66 3.36 0.15
CA GLU A 95 4.05 4.55 -0.40
C GLU A 95 4.63 4.93 -1.74
N GLY A 96 3.80 5.48 -2.62
CA GLY A 96 4.21 6.01 -3.91
C GLY A 96 3.07 6.67 -4.65
N VAL A 97 3.39 7.65 -5.51
CA VAL A 97 2.39 8.32 -6.33
C VAL A 97 1.88 7.36 -7.39
N THR A 98 0.58 7.11 -7.39
CA THR A 98 -0.07 6.14 -8.28
C THR A 98 -0.90 6.78 -9.38
N GLU A 99 -1.44 7.98 -9.13
CA GLU A 99 -2.32 8.68 -10.07
C GLU A 99 -2.17 10.20 -9.87
N GLY A 100 -2.02 10.97 -10.95
CA GLY A 100 -1.85 12.42 -10.86
C GLY A 100 -0.80 12.82 -9.82
N THR A 101 -1.21 13.52 -8.77
CA THR A 101 -0.40 13.86 -7.58
C THR A 101 -0.72 12.99 -6.36
N THR A 102 -1.63 12.02 -6.48
CA THR A 102 -2.09 11.21 -5.36
C THR A 102 -1.12 10.07 -5.06
N ALA A 103 -0.56 10.05 -3.87
CA ALA A 103 0.13 8.89 -3.33
C ALA A 103 -0.87 7.89 -2.74
N SER A 104 -0.57 6.61 -2.91
CA SER A 104 -1.30 5.50 -2.28
C SER A 104 -0.41 4.83 -1.26
N LEU A 105 -1.02 4.40 -0.17
CA LEU A 105 -0.36 3.72 0.94
C LEU A 105 -0.77 2.24 0.99
N MET A 106 0.15 1.35 1.33
CA MET A 106 -0.13 -0.06 1.57
C MET A 106 0.54 -0.50 2.86
N ALA A 107 -0.24 -1.12 3.74
CA ALA A 107 0.23 -1.70 4.99
C ALA A 107 0.37 -3.23 4.84
N LEU A 108 1.56 -3.74 5.11
CA LEU A 108 1.87 -5.17 5.08
C LEU A 108 1.95 -5.73 6.50
N TYR A 109 1.33 -6.88 6.71
CA TYR A 109 1.29 -7.59 7.99
C TYR A 109 1.68 -9.06 7.77
N ALA A 110 2.75 -9.49 8.40
CA ALA A 110 3.17 -10.89 8.36
C ALA A 110 2.21 -11.79 9.17
N ASN A 111 1.64 -11.25 10.24
CA ASN A 111 0.61 -11.90 11.04
C ASN A 111 -0.74 -11.17 10.90
N PRO A 112 -1.66 -11.64 10.06
CA PRO A 112 -2.99 -11.04 9.91
C PRO A 112 -3.78 -10.95 11.21
N ASP A 113 -3.55 -11.86 12.17
CA ASP A 113 -4.26 -11.86 13.46
C ASP A 113 -3.88 -10.65 14.34
N SER A 114 -2.81 -9.93 13.99
CA SER A 114 -2.42 -8.69 14.67
C SER A 114 -3.23 -7.45 14.25
N ILE A 115 -4.06 -7.57 13.21
CA ILE A 115 -4.82 -6.45 12.65
C ILE A 115 -6.09 -6.21 13.48
N ALA A 116 -6.00 -5.31 14.46
CA ALA A 116 -7.17 -4.90 15.24
C ALA A 116 -8.16 -4.10 14.35
N LYS A 117 -7.66 -3.11 13.62
CA LYS A 117 -8.39 -2.33 12.62
C LYS A 117 -7.39 -1.79 11.60
N ALA A 118 -7.68 -1.87 10.32
CA ALA A 118 -6.88 -1.28 9.24
C ALA A 118 -7.78 -0.56 8.24
N GLY A 119 -7.40 0.67 7.89
CA GLY A 119 -8.18 1.52 6.99
C GLY A 119 -7.83 3.01 7.12
N PRO A 120 -8.53 3.90 6.41
CA PRO A 120 -9.57 3.59 5.42
C PRO A 120 -9.03 2.74 4.27
N VAL A 121 -9.78 1.68 3.93
CA VAL A 121 -9.34 0.79 2.86
C VAL A 121 -9.52 1.45 1.52
N GLY A 122 -8.43 1.50 0.77
CA GLY A 122 -8.35 2.10 -0.55
C GLY A 122 -8.38 1.09 -1.70
N PRO A 123 -8.38 1.59 -2.93
CA PRO A 123 -8.34 0.75 -4.13
C PRO A 123 -6.91 0.28 -4.45
N ALA A 124 -6.78 -0.97 -4.92
CA ALA A 124 -5.49 -1.50 -5.33
C ALA A 124 -4.93 -0.77 -6.55
N ARG A 125 -3.61 -0.60 -6.55
CA ARG A 125 -2.82 -0.03 -7.64
C ARG A 125 -1.65 -0.94 -7.98
N ASP A 126 -1.39 -1.12 -9.25
CA ASP A 126 -0.36 -2.04 -9.76
C ASP A 126 1.05 -1.73 -9.23
N LEU A 127 1.38 -0.47 -8.98
CA LEU A 127 2.65 -0.09 -8.38
C LEU A 127 2.86 -0.77 -7.02
N LEU A 128 1.89 -0.64 -6.10
CA LEU A 128 2.00 -1.19 -4.76
C LEU A 128 1.95 -2.72 -4.77
N LEU A 129 1.14 -3.30 -5.66
CA LEU A 129 1.08 -4.75 -5.83
C LEU A 129 2.44 -5.35 -6.19
N GLN A 130 3.29 -4.64 -6.92
CA GLN A 130 4.63 -5.12 -7.25
C GLN A 130 5.58 -5.25 -6.05
N VAL A 131 5.21 -4.71 -4.88
CA VAL A 131 5.89 -4.99 -3.61
C VAL A 131 5.26 -6.16 -2.86
N ALA A 132 3.94 -6.31 -2.93
CA ALA A 132 3.20 -7.35 -2.23
C ALA A 132 3.30 -8.75 -2.88
N LEU A 133 3.26 -8.81 -4.21
CA LEU A 133 3.23 -10.08 -4.95
C LEU A 133 4.49 -10.93 -4.77
N PRO A 134 5.73 -10.38 -4.72
CA PRO A 134 6.93 -11.15 -4.43
C PRO A 134 6.91 -11.87 -3.08
N LEU A 135 6.18 -11.32 -2.12
CA LEU A 135 6.01 -11.88 -0.78
C LEU A 135 4.95 -12.99 -0.70
N ASN A 136 4.30 -13.30 -1.83
CA ASN A 136 3.08 -14.09 -1.88
C ASN A 136 1.99 -13.54 -0.95
N ALA A 137 1.97 -12.23 -0.68
CA ALA A 137 0.98 -11.59 0.18
C ALA A 137 -0.41 -11.62 -0.44
N VAL A 138 -1.46 -11.72 0.39
CA VAL A 138 -2.84 -11.60 -0.06
C VAL A 138 -3.23 -10.12 -0.09
N PRO A 139 -3.51 -9.52 -1.28
CA PRO A 139 -3.99 -8.15 -1.37
C PRO A 139 -5.41 -8.02 -0.80
N VAL A 140 -5.62 -6.99 0.01
CA VAL A 140 -6.91 -6.63 0.61
C VAL A 140 -7.21 -5.18 0.28
N HIS A 141 -8.29 -4.91 -0.43
CA HIS A 141 -8.61 -3.59 -0.94
C HIS A 141 -10.10 -3.46 -1.28
N ILE A 142 -10.56 -2.25 -1.54
CA ILE A 142 -11.90 -1.96 -2.06
C ILE A 142 -11.73 -1.30 -3.42
N ASN A 143 -12.11 -2.04 -4.50
CA ASN A 143 -11.91 -1.65 -5.89
C ASN A 143 -10.43 -1.72 -6.35
N LYS A 144 -10.21 -1.62 -7.64
CA LYS A 144 -8.89 -1.59 -8.30
C LYS A 144 -9.00 -0.93 -9.66
N ASN A 145 -7.92 -0.27 -10.11
CA ASN A 145 -7.90 0.25 -11.47
C ASN A 145 -7.66 -0.87 -12.51
N ILE A 146 -7.77 -0.52 -13.79
CA ILE A 146 -7.63 -1.49 -14.88
C ILE A 146 -6.25 -2.15 -14.90
N TYR A 147 -5.18 -1.44 -14.53
CA TYR A 147 -3.81 -1.95 -14.55
C TYR A 147 -3.58 -2.96 -13.41
N ALA A 148 -4.06 -2.67 -12.20
CA ALA A 148 -4.05 -3.62 -11.09
C ALA A 148 -4.90 -4.86 -11.42
N SER A 149 -6.08 -4.67 -12.03
CA SER A 149 -6.94 -5.76 -12.48
C SER A 149 -6.25 -6.64 -13.53
N ASN A 150 -5.63 -6.03 -14.54
CA ASN A 150 -4.91 -6.76 -15.58
C ASN A 150 -3.71 -7.54 -15.01
N LEU A 151 -2.96 -6.93 -14.09
CA LEU A 151 -1.83 -7.58 -13.43
C LEU A 151 -2.28 -8.82 -12.66
N LEU A 152 -3.28 -8.71 -11.78
CA LEU A 152 -3.79 -9.83 -10.99
C LEU A 152 -4.41 -10.91 -11.87
N ASN A 153 -5.19 -10.53 -12.89
CA ASN A 153 -5.81 -11.48 -13.83
C ASN A 153 -4.77 -12.25 -14.65
N THR A 154 -3.72 -11.56 -15.15
CA THR A 154 -2.64 -12.20 -15.94
C THR A 154 -1.88 -13.23 -15.11
N LEU A 155 -1.70 -12.96 -13.82
CA LEU A 155 -1.02 -13.85 -12.90
C LEU A 155 -1.97 -14.90 -12.28
N ALA A 156 -3.26 -14.84 -12.56
CA ALA A 156 -4.30 -15.62 -11.88
C ALA A 156 -4.19 -15.50 -10.34
N TYR A 157 -3.83 -14.31 -9.85
CA TYR A 157 -3.55 -14.05 -8.44
C TYR A 157 -4.83 -13.69 -7.69
N GLN A 158 -5.04 -14.32 -6.53
CA GLN A 158 -6.23 -14.10 -5.71
C GLN A 158 -6.06 -12.90 -4.79
N ASP A 159 -7.12 -12.11 -4.66
CA ASP A 159 -7.24 -10.93 -3.82
C ASP A 159 -8.57 -10.92 -3.03
N LEU A 160 -8.66 -10.09 -2.00
CA LEU A 160 -9.91 -9.75 -1.34
C LEU A 160 -10.34 -8.35 -1.78
N ASP A 161 -11.22 -8.29 -2.78
CA ASP A 161 -11.76 -7.03 -3.30
C ASP A 161 -13.14 -6.74 -2.73
N GLY A 162 -13.24 -5.70 -1.91
CA GLY A 162 -14.50 -5.27 -1.30
C GLY A 162 -15.59 -4.86 -2.27
N TYR A 163 -15.25 -4.52 -3.51
CA TYR A 163 -16.23 -4.28 -4.56
C TYR A 163 -17.06 -5.53 -4.87
N HIS A 164 -16.44 -6.70 -4.81
CA HIS A 164 -17.11 -7.97 -5.07
C HIS A 164 -17.58 -8.68 -3.80
N ILE A 165 -16.88 -8.50 -2.68
CA ILE A 165 -17.09 -9.22 -1.42
C ILE A 165 -17.99 -8.44 -0.46
N GLY A 166 -18.04 -7.11 -0.62
CA GLY A 166 -18.86 -6.23 0.21
C GLY A 166 -18.53 -6.36 1.72
N LYS A 167 -19.57 -6.42 2.55
CA LYS A 167 -19.44 -6.42 4.00
C LYS A 167 -18.90 -7.72 4.62
N THR A 168 -18.57 -8.74 3.82
CA THR A 168 -18.01 -9.99 4.35
C THR A 168 -16.60 -9.81 4.90
N ALA A 169 -15.79 -8.96 4.24
CA ALA A 169 -14.40 -8.70 4.62
C ALA A 169 -14.16 -7.26 5.07
N PHE A 170 -15.19 -6.41 5.03
CA PHE A 170 -15.08 -4.98 5.34
C PHE A 170 -16.25 -4.50 6.16
N ALA A 171 -16.01 -3.53 7.04
CA ALA A 171 -17.03 -2.86 7.83
C ALA A 171 -16.98 -1.35 7.64
N PHE A 172 -18.07 -0.70 7.95
CA PHE A 172 -18.24 0.75 7.81
C PHE A 172 -18.25 1.41 9.19
N ASP A 173 -17.47 2.48 9.33
CA ASP A 173 -17.38 3.27 10.55
C ASP A 173 -18.36 4.46 10.47
N GLN A 174 -19.54 4.28 11.06
CA GLN A 174 -20.58 5.31 11.09
C GLN A 174 -20.18 6.53 11.94
N ASP A 175 -19.38 6.33 12.99
CA ASP A 175 -18.93 7.43 13.84
C ASP A 175 -17.96 8.33 13.09
N ARG A 176 -17.11 7.76 12.24
CA ARG A 176 -16.22 8.53 11.37
C ARG A 176 -17.01 9.32 10.33
N GLN A 177 -18.03 8.74 9.72
CA GLN A 177 -18.91 9.46 8.81
C GLN A 177 -19.65 10.61 9.53
N ASN A 178 -20.18 10.35 10.73
CA ASN A 178 -20.83 11.38 11.53
C ASN A 178 -19.88 12.51 11.97
N ALA A 179 -18.56 12.24 11.99
CA ALA A 179 -17.53 13.25 12.22
C ALA A 179 -17.18 14.06 10.96
N GLY A 180 -17.87 13.83 9.83
CA GLY A 180 -17.72 14.61 8.60
C GLY A 180 -16.76 14.01 7.55
N TYR A 181 -16.30 12.78 7.74
CA TYR A 181 -15.47 12.12 6.71
C TYR A 181 -16.35 11.60 5.57
N ALA A 182 -15.83 11.70 4.34
CA ALA A 182 -16.48 11.14 3.16
C ALA A 182 -16.67 9.62 3.29
N GLU A 183 -17.71 9.08 2.68
CA GLU A 183 -18.12 7.66 2.81
C GLU A 183 -16.97 6.70 2.51
N GLU A 184 -16.21 6.96 1.46
CA GLU A 184 -15.07 6.13 1.06
C GLU A 184 -13.93 6.12 2.08
N ASN A 185 -13.87 7.10 2.98
CA ASN A 185 -12.88 7.20 4.05
C ASN A 185 -13.33 6.54 5.37
N CYS A 186 -14.48 5.86 5.36
CA CYS A 186 -15.06 5.21 6.54
C CYS A 186 -15.01 3.68 6.51
N TRP A 187 -14.51 3.08 5.42
CA TRP A 187 -14.42 1.63 5.30
C TRP A 187 -13.13 1.08 5.89
N TYR A 188 -13.23 0.01 6.68
CA TYR A 188 -12.09 -0.64 7.32
C TYR A 188 -12.22 -2.17 7.29
N THR A 189 -11.13 -2.84 7.61
CA THR A 189 -11.07 -4.28 7.85
C THR A 189 -10.42 -4.60 9.19
N THR A 190 -10.57 -5.85 9.64
CA THR A 190 -9.95 -6.41 10.85
C THR A 190 -9.47 -7.83 10.55
N ALA A 191 -8.70 -8.43 11.46
CA ALA A 191 -8.30 -9.84 11.35
C ALA A 191 -9.50 -10.77 11.14
N GLU A 192 -10.58 -10.56 11.90
CA GLU A 192 -11.80 -11.38 11.81
C GLU A 192 -12.50 -11.21 10.45
N LEU A 193 -12.60 -9.98 9.96
CA LEU A 193 -13.21 -9.67 8.66
C LEU A 193 -12.37 -10.23 7.51
N ILE A 194 -11.05 -10.11 7.56
CA ILE A 194 -10.16 -10.73 6.58
C ILE A 194 -10.35 -12.24 6.57
N ASN A 195 -10.29 -12.91 7.72
CA ASN A 195 -10.48 -14.35 7.82
C ASN A 195 -11.86 -14.79 7.30
N SER A 196 -12.90 -14.02 7.55
CA SER A 196 -14.26 -14.25 7.03
C SER A 196 -14.32 -14.15 5.51
N GLY A 197 -13.67 -13.13 4.93
CA GLY A 197 -13.53 -12.94 3.49
C GLY A 197 -12.75 -14.08 2.83
N LEU A 198 -11.59 -14.43 3.39
CA LEU A 198 -10.75 -15.53 2.91
C LEU A 198 -11.52 -16.86 2.87
N ALA A 199 -12.24 -17.19 3.95
CA ALA A 199 -13.05 -18.39 4.03
C ALA A 199 -14.18 -18.39 2.99
N SER A 200 -14.84 -17.26 2.77
CA SER A 200 -15.95 -17.14 1.82
C SER A 200 -15.51 -17.28 0.36
N TYR A 201 -14.29 -16.90 0.05
CA TYR A 201 -13.74 -16.93 -1.32
C TYR A 201 -12.76 -18.07 -1.56
N GLY A 202 -12.50 -18.92 -0.57
CA GLY A 202 -11.58 -20.04 -0.68
C GLY A 202 -10.13 -19.60 -0.90
N VAL A 203 -9.75 -18.41 -0.42
CA VAL A 203 -8.38 -17.92 -0.44
C VAL A 203 -7.65 -18.41 0.79
N SER A 204 -6.46 -18.97 0.62
CA SER A 204 -5.67 -19.52 1.73
C SER A 204 -4.57 -18.55 2.16
N LEU A 205 -4.39 -18.39 3.48
CA LEU A 205 -3.18 -17.81 4.06
C LEU A 205 -2.04 -18.82 4.21
N ASN A 206 -2.30 -20.11 3.94
CA ASN A 206 -1.23 -21.09 3.89
C ASN A 206 -0.55 -21.02 2.51
N GLY A 207 0.76 -20.97 2.52
CA GLY A 207 1.58 -20.91 1.32
C GLY A 207 3.00 -20.48 1.68
N ASP A 208 3.92 -20.72 0.76
CA ASP A 208 5.29 -20.25 0.93
C ASP A 208 5.31 -18.71 0.94
N ASN A 209 6.19 -18.14 1.73
CA ASN A 209 6.51 -16.73 1.70
C ASN A 209 7.98 -16.55 1.35
N THR A 210 8.28 -15.37 0.79
CA THR A 210 9.66 -14.94 0.52
C THR A 210 9.97 -13.78 1.44
N PRO A 211 11.09 -13.77 2.17
CA PRO A 211 11.48 -12.60 2.95
C PRO A 211 11.63 -11.36 2.05
N LEU A 212 11.14 -10.23 2.53
CA LEU A 212 11.21 -8.95 1.79
C LEU A 212 12.66 -8.53 1.54
N PHE A 213 13.51 -8.77 2.55
CA PHE A 213 14.94 -8.43 2.53
C PHE A 213 15.77 -9.60 3.11
N GLN A 214 17.07 -9.54 2.87
CA GLN A 214 18.02 -10.36 3.62
C GLN A 214 18.25 -9.72 4.98
N PHE A 215 17.49 -10.15 5.99
CA PHE A 215 17.64 -9.66 7.35
C PHE A 215 18.83 -10.28 8.07
N GLY A 216 19.51 -9.49 8.90
CA GLY A 216 20.64 -9.97 9.71
C GLY A 216 21.34 -8.88 10.49
N GLU A 217 22.41 -9.27 11.18
CA GLU A 217 23.33 -8.32 11.78
C GLU A 217 24.20 -7.68 10.70
N ARG A 218 24.37 -6.39 10.78
CA ARG A 218 25.21 -5.64 9.86
C ARG A 218 26.12 -4.66 10.60
N PRO A 219 27.31 -4.33 10.06
CA PRO A 219 28.08 -3.22 10.57
C PRO A 219 27.28 -1.92 10.49
N ALA A 220 27.28 -1.15 11.58
CA ALA A 220 26.70 0.18 11.56
C ALA A 220 27.50 1.07 10.59
N VAL A 221 26.78 1.83 9.74
CA VAL A 221 27.38 2.96 9.02
C VAL A 221 27.57 4.08 10.03
N ASP A 222 28.76 4.70 10.06
CA ASP A 222 28.98 5.81 10.98
C ASP A 222 28.18 7.03 10.53
N PRO A 223 27.26 7.55 11.35
CA PRO A 223 26.52 8.77 11.00
C PRO A 223 27.41 10.00 10.77
N ALA A 224 28.66 9.98 11.27
CA ALA A 224 29.62 11.04 10.98
C ALA A 224 30.08 11.06 9.52
N ASP A 225 30.07 9.90 8.87
CA ASP A 225 30.45 9.79 7.44
C ASP A 225 29.25 10.03 6.51
N ARG A 226 28.06 9.50 6.86
CA ARG A 226 26.82 9.58 6.08
C ARG A 226 25.61 9.78 6.99
N SER A 227 25.44 10.97 7.49
CA SER A 227 24.34 11.30 8.38
C SER A 227 22.99 11.29 7.67
N GLY A 228 22.07 10.46 8.15
CA GLY A 228 20.70 10.30 7.64
C GLY A 228 19.66 10.64 8.70
N MET A 229 19.81 11.76 9.40
CA MET A 229 18.99 12.08 10.55
C MET A 229 17.58 12.55 10.19
N ASN A 230 17.45 13.37 9.15
CA ASN A 230 16.16 13.93 8.77
C ASN A 230 15.96 13.76 7.26
N LEU A 231 15.05 12.88 6.89
CA LEU A 231 14.62 12.64 5.51
C LEU A 231 13.27 13.30 5.29
N THR A 232 13.18 14.11 4.24
CA THR A 232 11.89 14.64 3.74
C THR A 232 11.66 14.12 2.35
N ILE A 233 10.52 13.50 2.12
CA ILE A 233 10.07 13.00 0.82
C ILE A 233 8.84 13.81 0.43
N THR A 234 8.93 14.54 -0.66
CA THR A 234 7.79 15.23 -1.27
C THR A 234 7.25 14.36 -2.38
N PHE A 235 6.11 13.74 -2.17
CA PHE A 235 5.35 13.01 -3.18
C PHE A 235 4.51 13.97 -4.03
N SER A 236 3.91 14.97 -3.38
CA SER A 236 3.18 16.07 -3.99
C SER A 236 3.20 17.31 -3.07
N PRO A 237 2.70 18.47 -3.50
CA PRO A 237 2.57 19.64 -2.62
C PRO A 237 1.71 19.37 -1.36
N ASP A 238 0.75 18.47 -1.46
CA ASP A 238 -0.20 18.13 -0.40
C ASP A 238 0.18 16.84 0.35
N ASP A 239 1.29 16.19 -0.05
CA ASP A 239 1.73 14.92 0.51
C ASP A 239 3.25 14.91 0.70
N ILE A 240 3.66 15.22 1.91
CA ILE A 240 5.06 15.36 2.30
C ILE A 240 5.31 14.56 3.58
N ASP A 241 6.18 13.57 3.48
CA ASP A 241 6.62 12.76 4.59
C ASP A 241 7.95 13.24 5.16
N CYS A 242 7.99 13.39 6.47
CA CYS A 242 9.19 13.68 7.22
C CYS A 242 9.53 12.48 8.14
N LEU A 243 10.67 11.84 7.91
CA LEU A 243 11.17 10.72 8.67
C LEU A 243 12.41 11.17 9.46
N ASN A 244 12.21 11.46 10.73
CA ASN A 244 13.24 12.00 11.61
C ASN A 244 13.74 10.93 12.58
N TYR A 245 15.07 10.70 12.61
CA TYR A 245 15.67 9.69 13.50
C TYR A 245 15.69 10.18 14.93
N ASP A 246 15.00 9.46 15.80
CA ASP A 246 15.03 9.66 17.25
C ASP A 246 16.06 8.72 17.88
N THR A 247 17.13 9.30 18.41
CA THR A 247 18.22 8.57 19.09
C THR A 247 17.78 7.90 20.40
N GLY A 248 16.66 8.34 20.99
CA GLY A 248 16.13 7.77 22.23
C GLY A 248 15.37 6.46 21.98
N THR A 249 14.64 6.38 20.88
CA THR A 249 13.89 5.18 20.49
C THR A 249 14.63 4.31 19.48
N GLY A 250 15.58 4.87 18.74
CA GLY A 250 16.28 4.20 17.65
C GLY A 250 15.43 4.06 16.37
N LEU A 251 14.36 4.84 16.24
CA LEU A 251 13.41 4.78 15.12
C LEU A 251 13.39 6.08 14.32
N TYR A 252 13.04 5.96 13.05
CA TYR A 252 12.62 7.08 12.22
C TYR A 252 11.14 7.34 12.47
N ALA A 253 10.81 8.41 13.17
CA ALA A 253 9.44 8.83 13.45
C ALA A 253 8.84 9.53 12.24
N LEU A 254 7.66 9.07 11.80
CA LEU A 254 6.94 9.65 10.67
C LEU A 254 6.13 10.88 11.12
N SER A 255 6.25 11.96 10.36
CA SER A 255 5.51 13.21 10.54
C SER A 255 5.09 13.77 9.17
N ASN A 256 4.03 14.54 9.13
CA ASN A 256 3.61 15.30 7.95
C ASN A 256 4.57 16.45 7.64
N GLY A 257 4.46 17.06 6.47
CA GLY A 257 5.28 18.19 6.02
C GLY A 257 5.21 19.43 6.93
N ASP A 258 4.15 19.59 7.70
CA ASP A 258 3.99 20.65 8.71
C ASP A 258 4.63 20.31 10.07
N GLY A 259 5.24 19.12 10.18
CA GLY A 259 5.87 18.60 11.40
C GLY A 259 4.92 17.94 12.39
N SER A 260 3.62 17.87 12.09
CA SER A 260 2.68 17.13 12.94
C SER A 260 2.95 15.62 12.87
N PRO A 261 2.93 14.88 14.02
CA PRO A 261 3.21 13.46 14.01
C PRO A 261 2.10 12.68 13.30
N VAL A 262 2.48 11.72 12.46
CA VAL A 262 1.55 10.75 11.91
C VAL A 262 1.24 9.71 12.99
N GLN A 263 -0.03 9.65 13.38
CA GLN A 263 -0.51 8.78 14.46
C GLN A 263 -1.54 7.80 13.94
N ASP A 264 -1.48 6.58 14.46
CA ASP A 264 -2.50 5.57 14.21
C ASP A 264 -3.81 5.95 14.91
N ALA A 265 -4.89 6.02 14.15
CA ALA A 265 -6.21 6.42 14.67
C ALA A 265 -6.82 5.39 15.65
N ASP A 266 -6.32 4.14 15.67
CA ASP A 266 -6.83 3.10 16.56
C ASP A 266 -6.28 3.24 17.99
N ASN A 267 -5.00 3.59 18.12
CA ASN A 267 -4.31 3.60 19.41
C ASN A 267 -3.54 4.89 19.74
N GLY A 268 -3.51 5.86 18.84
CA GLY A 268 -2.81 7.13 19.02
C GLY A 268 -1.27 7.02 19.01
N GLN A 269 -0.71 5.86 18.63
CA GLN A 269 0.73 5.70 18.54
C GLN A 269 1.29 6.46 17.32
N GLN A 270 2.38 7.19 17.54
CA GLN A 270 3.16 7.72 16.43
C GLN A 270 3.80 6.58 15.65
N VAL A 271 3.73 6.67 14.33
CA VAL A 271 4.31 5.68 13.42
C VAL A 271 5.82 5.86 13.35
N GLY A 272 6.56 4.75 13.43
CA GLY A 272 8.02 4.79 13.39
C GLY A 272 8.63 3.49 12.86
N PHE A 273 9.81 3.60 12.27
CA PHE A 273 10.47 2.53 11.52
C PHE A 273 11.95 2.39 11.92
N THR A 274 12.41 1.14 11.95
CA THR A 274 13.84 0.83 12.09
C THR A 274 14.58 1.11 10.79
N ASN A 275 13.92 0.81 9.66
CA ASN A 275 14.48 0.86 8.31
C ASN A 275 13.65 1.79 7.43
N VAL A 276 14.32 2.62 6.63
CA VAL A 276 13.67 3.47 5.63
C VAL A 276 14.35 3.24 4.28
N PHE A 277 13.53 2.91 3.29
CA PHE A 277 13.97 2.75 1.90
C PHE A 277 13.33 3.81 1.01
N VAL A 278 14.11 4.38 0.12
CA VAL A 278 13.59 5.19 -0.99
C VAL A 278 14.08 4.56 -2.28
N PHE A 279 13.20 3.86 -2.98
CA PHE A 279 13.49 3.26 -4.27
C PHE A 279 13.27 4.29 -5.37
N TYR A 280 14.36 4.67 -6.04
CA TYR A 280 14.33 5.53 -7.22
C TYR A 280 14.00 4.67 -8.43
N ALA A 281 12.79 4.85 -8.97
CA ALA A 281 12.30 4.13 -10.14
C ALA A 281 11.99 5.11 -11.26
N SER A 282 12.46 4.84 -12.47
CA SER A 282 12.09 5.65 -13.65
C SER A 282 10.57 5.67 -13.79
N SER A 283 10.00 6.86 -13.95
CA SER A 283 8.56 7.05 -13.96
C SER A 283 8.06 7.85 -15.16
N GLY A 284 6.80 7.62 -15.51
CA GLY A 284 6.09 8.30 -16.58
C GLY A 284 4.59 8.28 -16.32
N ILE A 285 3.81 8.40 -17.39
CA ILE A 285 2.35 8.33 -17.36
C ILE A 285 1.90 7.22 -18.30
N LYS A 286 0.93 6.41 -17.88
CA LYS A 286 0.34 5.35 -18.69
C LYS A 286 -0.55 5.91 -19.81
N ASP A 287 -1.06 5.02 -20.64
CA ASP A 287 -1.87 5.33 -21.83
C ASP A 287 -3.23 5.97 -21.49
N ASP A 288 -3.70 5.90 -20.24
CA ASP A 288 -4.87 6.62 -19.77
C ASP A 288 -4.63 8.12 -19.51
N GLY A 289 -3.37 8.56 -19.62
CA GLY A 289 -2.97 9.96 -19.40
C GLY A 289 -2.97 10.41 -17.95
N TYR A 290 -3.13 9.48 -16.99
CA TYR A 290 -3.40 9.79 -15.61
C TYR A 290 -2.67 8.88 -14.61
N THR A 291 -2.74 7.56 -14.80
CA THR A 291 -2.06 6.60 -13.94
C THR A 291 -0.55 6.70 -14.10
N ARG A 292 0.17 6.72 -13.00
CA ARG A 292 1.64 6.74 -13.02
C ARG A 292 2.18 5.40 -13.50
N GLN A 293 3.16 5.47 -14.40
CA GLN A 293 3.95 4.34 -14.84
C GLN A 293 5.28 4.33 -14.10
N TYR A 294 5.74 3.16 -13.71
CA TYR A 294 7.06 2.97 -13.13
C TYR A 294 7.77 1.81 -13.79
N ASP A 295 9.07 1.98 -14.05
CA ASP A 295 9.94 0.86 -14.36
C ASP A 295 10.40 0.22 -13.04
N MET A 296 9.81 -0.92 -12.73
CA MET A 296 10.11 -1.69 -11.52
C MET A 296 11.12 -2.82 -11.78
N THR A 297 11.92 -2.75 -12.85
CA THR A 297 12.92 -3.77 -13.15
C THR A 297 14.27 -3.49 -12.50
N ALA A 298 14.67 -2.23 -12.42
CA ALA A 298 15.92 -1.82 -11.78
C ALA A 298 15.91 -0.34 -11.40
N GLY A 299 16.71 0.01 -10.40
CA GLY A 299 16.92 1.38 -10.00
C GLY A 299 18.02 1.53 -8.95
N THR A 300 18.18 2.76 -8.51
CA THR A 300 19.02 3.11 -7.36
C THR A 300 18.12 3.51 -6.18
N GLY A 301 18.70 3.91 -5.08
CA GLY A 301 17.90 4.40 -3.96
C GLY A 301 18.74 4.71 -2.73
N LEU A 302 18.01 4.92 -1.65
CA LEU A 302 18.56 5.18 -0.32
C LEU A 302 18.08 4.10 0.64
N TYR A 303 18.96 3.68 1.52
CA TYR A 303 18.63 2.92 2.71
C TYR A 303 19.09 3.68 3.94
N LEU A 304 18.17 3.96 4.87
CA LEU A 304 18.45 4.65 6.13
C LEU A 304 18.23 3.70 7.29
N HIS A 305 19.18 3.69 8.22
CA HIS A 305 19.14 2.90 9.45
C HIS A 305 20.06 3.52 10.51
N GLY A 306 19.61 3.58 11.77
CA GLY A 306 20.45 4.02 12.89
C GLY A 306 20.94 5.46 12.79
N GLY A 307 20.23 6.35 12.10
CA GLY A 307 20.61 7.75 11.87
C GLY A 307 21.66 7.94 10.76
N ALA A 308 22.03 6.88 10.05
CA ALA A 308 22.92 6.92 8.89
C ALA A 308 22.18 6.52 7.61
N TRP A 309 22.80 6.79 6.46
CA TRP A 309 22.26 6.36 5.18
C TRP A 309 23.33 5.78 4.26
N GLU A 310 22.90 4.98 3.29
CA GLU A 310 23.74 4.50 2.21
C GLU A 310 22.97 4.46 0.89
N ARG A 311 23.71 4.57 -0.20
CA ARG A 311 23.17 4.35 -1.54
C ARG A 311 22.98 2.85 -1.75
N ILE A 312 21.87 2.50 -2.38
CA ILE A 312 21.56 1.14 -2.81
C ILE A 312 21.33 1.08 -4.32
N ASN A 313 21.53 -0.12 -4.88
CA ASN A 313 21.02 -0.48 -6.21
C ASN A 313 20.04 -1.64 -6.00
N TRP A 314 18.99 -1.66 -6.78
CA TRP A 314 17.99 -2.72 -6.71
C TRP A 314 17.61 -3.19 -8.11
N THR A 315 17.29 -4.47 -8.22
CA THR A 315 16.76 -5.10 -9.43
C THR A 315 15.62 -6.03 -9.07
N LYS A 316 14.74 -6.28 -10.05
CA LYS A 316 13.57 -7.13 -9.92
C LYS A 316 13.27 -7.75 -11.29
N GLU A 317 13.08 -9.07 -11.35
CA GLU A 317 12.93 -9.78 -12.62
C GLU A 317 11.56 -9.50 -13.26
N ASP A 318 10.49 -9.65 -12.47
CA ASP A 318 9.11 -9.43 -12.89
C ASP A 318 8.23 -8.96 -11.72
N ALA A 319 6.91 -8.88 -11.91
CA ALA A 319 5.98 -8.42 -10.89
C ALA A 319 5.95 -9.30 -9.63
N THR A 320 6.33 -10.57 -9.74
CA THR A 320 6.35 -11.57 -8.65
C THR A 320 7.75 -11.87 -8.13
N GLY A 321 8.79 -11.48 -8.88
CA GLY A 321 10.18 -11.66 -8.51
C GLY A 321 10.57 -10.82 -7.29
N PRO A 322 11.41 -11.34 -6.38
CA PRO A 322 11.87 -10.60 -5.21
C PRO A 322 12.79 -9.44 -5.62
N PHE A 323 12.89 -8.43 -4.76
CA PHE A 323 13.90 -7.40 -4.89
C PHE A 323 15.29 -7.97 -4.56
N ALA A 324 16.23 -7.83 -5.49
CA ALA A 324 17.65 -8.03 -5.22
C ALA A 324 18.30 -6.67 -4.95
N ILE A 325 18.71 -6.44 -3.72
CA ILE A 325 19.25 -5.15 -3.28
C ILE A 325 20.73 -5.30 -2.95
N THR A 326 21.54 -4.39 -3.47
CA THR A 326 22.99 -4.35 -3.22
C THR A 326 23.40 -2.97 -2.69
N ASN A 327 24.49 -2.95 -1.92
CA ASN A 327 25.19 -1.73 -1.54
C ASN A 327 26.03 -1.16 -2.71
N GLU A 328 26.74 -0.06 -2.49
CA GLU A 328 27.59 0.56 -3.51
C GLU A 328 28.74 -0.34 -3.99
N ALA A 329 29.18 -1.29 -3.16
CA ALA A 329 30.21 -2.26 -3.54
C ALA A 329 29.67 -3.43 -4.38
N GLY A 330 28.36 -3.50 -4.61
CA GLY A 330 27.71 -4.59 -5.32
C GLY A 330 27.45 -5.83 -4.46
N GLU A 331 27.64 -5.74 -3.15
CA GLU A 331 27.38 -6.82 -2.20
C GLU A 331 25.89 -6.80 -1.81
N THR A 332 25.28 -7.97 -1.58
CA THR A 332 23.90 -8.07 -1.12
C THR A 332 23.71 -7.27 0.16
N LEU A 333 22.70 -6.38 0.17
CA LEU A 333 22.39 -5.57 1.32
C LEU A 333 21.81 -6.46 2.46
N VAL A 334 22.44 -6.44 3.61
CA VAL A 334 21.86 -7.01 4.83
C VAL A 334 21.08 -5.93 5.55
N VAL A 335 19.81 -6.17 5.84
CA VAL A 335 18.87 -5.23 6.45
C VAL A 335 18.71 -5.55 7.93
N SER A 336 18.69 -4.54 8.78
CA SER A 336 18.46 -4.72 10.20
C SER A 336 17.05 -5.21 10.50
N GLN A 337 16.90 -6.07 11.50
CA GLN A 337 15.60 -6.53 11.93
C GLN A 337 14.74 -5.36 12.44
N GLY A 338 13.48 -5.32 12.05
CA GLY A 338 12.52 -4.30 12.45
C GLY A 338 11.62 -3.83 11.33
N LYS A 339 10.67 -2.96 11.67
CA LYS A 339 9.70 -2.38 10.74
C LYS A 339 10.35 -1.50 9.69
N SER A 340 9.76 -1.48 8.50
CA SER A 340 10.29 -0.72 7.36
C SER A 340 9.26 0.24 6.75
N PHE A 341 9.74 1.42 6.34
CA PHE A 341 9.03 2.31 5.41
C PHE A 341 9.70 2.21 4.04
N ILE A 342 8.88 2.06 3.00
CA ILE A 342 9.35 1.97 1.62
C ILE A 342 8.64 3.04 0.80
N ALA A 343 9.40 4.04 0.35
CA ALA A 343 8.97 5.00 -0.64
C ALA A 343 9.36 4.54 -2.05
N ILE A 344 8.41 4.50 -2.98
CA ILE A 344 8.70 4.34 -4.41
C ILE A 344 8.63 5.73 -5.03
N TRP A 345 9.79 6.27 -5.44
CA TRP A 345 9.92 7.65 -5.84
C TRP A 345 10.38 7.78 -7.29
N GLY A 346 9.58 8.45 -8.10
CA GLY A 346 9.83 8.60 -9.53
C GLY A 346 10.56 9.87 -9.93
N GLY A 347 10.72 10.83 -9.02
CA GLY A 347 11.33 12.11 -9.33
C GLY A 347 10.55 12.98 -10.31
N TYR A 348 9.24 12.70 -10.48
CA TYR A 348 8.35 13.42 -11.39
C TYR A 348 8.10 14.86 -10.92
N TYR A 349 7.35 15.65 -11.69
CA TYR A 349 7.08 17.07 -11.40
C TYR A 349 6.66 17.32 -9.94
N GLY A 350 7.27 18.32 -9.31
CA GLY A 350 6.98 18.72 -7.94
C GLY A 350 7.51 17.75 -6.87
N GLN A 351 8.02 16.58 -7.25
CA GLN A 351 8.61 15.62 -6.33
C GLN A 351 10.05 16.00 -5.96
N SER A 352 10.39 15.86 -4.69
CA SER A 352 11.73 16.10 -4.21
C SER A 352 12.10 15.19 -3.03
N ILE A 353 13.39 15.00 -2.82
CA ILE A 353 13.94 14.36 -1.63
C ILE A 353 14.99 15.29 -1.04
N SER A 354 14.94 15.47 0.27
CA SER A 354 15.94 16.17 1.06
C SER A 354 16.38 15.29 2.22
N LEU A 355 17.68 15.15 2.40
CA LEU A 355 18.28 14.44 3.52
C LEU A 355 19.28 15.33 4.21
N THR A 356 19.17 15.47 5.52
CA THR A 356 20.07 16.32 6.31
C THR A 356 20.62 15.61 7.53
N ALA A 357 21.80 16.06 7.96
CA ALA A 357 22.39 15.70 9.23
C ALA A 357 21.69 16.39 10.41
N ALA A 358 22.11 16.05 11.62
CA ALA A 358 21.58 16.65 12.86
C ALA A 358 21.81 18.17 12.94
N ASP A 359 22.88 18.69 12.32
CA ASP A 359 23.21 20.12 12.23
C ASP A 359 22.52 20.81 11.04
N SER A 360 21.59 20.13 10.39
CA SER A 360 20.87 20.57 9.19
C SER A 360 21.72 20.69 7.91
N SER A 361 22.96 20.20 7.91
CA SER A 361 23.77 20.14 6.69
C SER A 361 23.18 19.13 5.70
N ALA A 362 23.03 19.57 4.43
CA ALA A 362 22.44 18.75 3.37
C ALA A 362 23.41 17.65 2.93
N GLN A 363 22.85 16.47 2.66
CA GLN A 363 23.59 15.34 2.11
C GLN A 363 23.53 15.37 0.56
N THR A 364 24.61 14.90 -0.09
CA THR A 364 24.63 14.73 -1.55
C THR A 364 23.99 13.39 -1.90
N LEU A 365 22.80 13.44 -2.47
CA LEU A 365 22.01 12.27 -2.84
C LEU A 365 22.37 11.76 -4.25
N PRO A 366 22.03 10.50 -4.60
CA PRO A 366 22.09 10.00 -5.96
C PRO A 366 21.26 10.88 -6.92
N ASP A 367 21.61 10.83 -8.21
CA ASP A 367 20.83 11.51 -9.24
C ASP A 367 19.40 10.97 -9.29
N LYS A 368 18.46 11.85 -9.65
CA LYS A 368 17.07 11.49 -9.90
C LYS A 368 16.99 10.42 -10.99
N PRO A 369 16.01 9.49 -10.91
CA PRO A 369 15.78 8.56 -12.00
C PRO A 369 15.39 9.32 -13.28
N ALA A 370 15.71 8.73 -14.43
CA ALA A 370 15.25 9.25 -15.70
C ALA A 370 13.72 9.13 -15.80
N LEU A 371 13.07 10.11 -16.41
CA LEU A 371 11.68 9.99 -16.75
C LEU A 371 11.51 9.03 -17.93
N LEU A 372 10.48 8.18 -17.87
CA LEU A 372 10.09 7.34 -19.01
C LEU A 372 9.49 8.24 -20.09
N GLU A 373 9.77 7.91 -21.36
CA GLU A 373 9.06 8.54 -22.45
C GLU A 373 7.56 8.19 -22.31
N SER A 374 6.78 9.13 -21.81
CA SER A 374 5.34 9.00 -21.82
C SER A 374 4.87 9.23 -23.26
N GLY A 375 3.91 8.42 -23.75
CA GLY A 375 3.23 8.67 -25.02
C GLY A 375 2.44 9.99 -25.04
N ILE A 376 2.63 10.85 -24.04
CA ILE A 376 1.93 12.13 -23.82
C ILE A 376 3.00 13.19 -23.59
N SER A 377 2.88 14.34 -24.28
CA SER A 377 3.76 15.48 -24.04
C SER A 377 3.61 16.00 -22.61
N ASP A 378 4.68 16.61 -22.09
CA ASP A 378 4.68 17.27 -20.78
C ASP A 378 3.52 18.27 -20.60
N GLU A 379 3.15 18.97 -21.69
CA GLU A 379 2.01 19.90 -21.72
C GLU A 379 0.67 19.16 -21.57
N ALA A 380 0.50 18.00 -22.23
CA ALA A 380 -0.71 17.20 -22.12
C ALA A 380 -0.82 16.55 -20.72
N ALA A 381 0.30 16.11 -20.13
CA ALA A 381 0.35 15.60 -18.78
C ALA A 381 -0.02 16.69 -17.76
N ALA A 382 0.53 17.88 -17.89
CA ALA A 382 0.20 19.03 -17.03
C ALA A 382 -1.26 19.47 -17.21
N ALA A 383 -1.79 19.42 -18.43
CA ALA A 383 -3.20 19.71 -18.71
C ALA A 383 -4.13 18.67 -18.10
N ALA A 384 -3.80 17.39 -18.18
CA ALA A 384 -4.56 16.31 -17.55
C ALA A 384 -4.57 16.43 -16.02
N GLU A 385 -3.44 16.77 -15.42
CA GLU A 385 -3.31 17.01 -13.98
C GLU A 385 -4.14 18.24 -13.53
N ALA A 386 -4.10 19.32 -14.31
CA ALA A 386 -4.93 20.49 -14.06
C ALA A 386 -6.44 20.20 -14.20
N ALA A 387 -6.82 19.40 -15.21
CA ALA A 387 -8.19 18.99 -15.42
C ALA A 387 -8.71 18.13 -14.26
N LEU A 388 -7.87 17.23 -13.73
CA LEU A 388 -8.21 16.40 -12.59
C LEU A 388 -8.36 17.21 -11.29
N SER A 389 -7.42 18.11 -11.03
CA SER A 389 -7.52 19.05 -9.88
C SER A 389 -8.81 19.87 -9.96
N ASN A 390 -9.22 20.28 -11.15
CA ASN A 390 -10.48 20.97 -11.34
C ASN A 390 -11.69 20.06 -11.13
N ALA A 391 -11.65 18.82 -11.61
CA ALA A 391 -12.71 17.84 -11.37
C ALA A 391 -12.88 17.53 -9.88
N GLN A 392 -11.77 17.40 -9.14
CA GLN A 392 -11.84 17.21 -7.69
C GLN A 392 -12.47 18.42 -6.98
N LYS A 393 -12.10 19.63 -7.34
CA LYS A 393 -12.71 20.85 -6.78
C LYS A 393 -14.22 20.95 -7.06
N LEU A 394 -14.67 20.46 -8.21
CA LEU A 394 -16.10 20.39 -8.51
C LEU A 394 -16.83 19.39 -7.61
N ILE A 395 -16.22 18.23 -7.37
CA ILE A 395 -16.74 17.21 -6.43
C ILE A 395 -16.80 17.78 -5.01
N ASP A 396 -15.74 18.44 -4.56
CA ASP A 396 -15.66 19.04 -3.23
C ASP A 396 -16.69 20.16 -3.05
N ALA A 397 -16.90 20.99 -4.08
CA ALA A 397 -17.92 22.02 -4.07
C ALA A 397 -19.34 21.44 -4.00
N GLN A 398 -19.63 20.35 -4.73
CA GLN A 398 -20.91 19.66 -4.66
C GLN A 398 -21.12 19.03 -3.27
N ALA A 399 -20.09 18.39 -2.71
CA ALA A 399 -20.16 17.80 -1.37
C ALA A 399 -20.41 18.86 -0.29
N ALA A 400 -19.78 20.04 -0.42
CA ALA A 400 -20.00 21.19 0.48
C ALA A 400 -21.46 21.70 0.41
N ILE A 401 -22.06 21.74 -0.79
CA ILE A 401 -23.48 22.09 -0.97
C ILE A 401 -24.38 21.05 -0.30
N ASP A 402 -24.12 19.76 -0.50
CA ASP A 402 -24.95 18.70 0.05
C ASP A 402 -24.89 18.68 1.58
N GLN A 403 -23.70 18.89 2.15
CA GLN A 403 -23.52 19.01 3.60
C GLN A 403 -24.21 20.27 4.17
N ALA A 404 -24.07 21.41 3.50
CA ALA A 404 -24.73 22.65 3.92
C ALA A 404 -26.24 22.52 3.87
N ASN A 405 -26.81 21.88 2.85
CA ASN A 405 -28.24 21.59 2.74
C ASN A 405 -28.76 20.69 3.87
N ALA A 406 -28.00 19.65 4.24
CA ALA A 406 -28.35 18.80 5.36
C ALA A 406 -28.39 19.58 6.69
N SER A 407 -27.36 20.39 6.95
CA SER A 407 -27.29 21.25 8.14
C SER A 407 -28.33 22.37 8.16
N LEU A 408 -28.77 22.83 6.99
CA LEU A 408 -29.79 23.88 6.86
C LEU A 408 -31.14 23.42 7.39
N ALA A 409 -31.52 22.18 7.16
CA ALA A 409 -32.78 21.62 7.68
C ALA A 409 -32.79 21.56 9.22
N GLU A 410 -31.65 21.24 9.84
CA GLU A 410 -31.50 21.26 11.30
C GLU A 410 -31.56 22.69 11.85
N ALA A 411 -30.81 23.62 11.24
CA ALA A 411 -30.79 25.02 11.67
C ALA A 411 -32.15 25.71 11.52
N GLN A 412 -32.95 25.34 10.51
CA GLN A 412 -34.34 25.82 10.37
C GLN A 412 -35.24 25.32 11.49
N THR A 413 -35.03 24.08 11.93
CA THR A 413 -35.76 23.51 13.07
C THR A 413 -35.35 24.24 14.37
N GLU A 414 -34.07 24.47 14.61
CA GLU A 414 -33.55 25.24 15.74
C GLU A 414 -34.13 26.67 15.78
N LEU A 415 -34.21 27.34 14.61
CA LEU A 415 -34.83 28.65 14.51
C LEU A 415 -36.34 28.63 14.88
N GLN A 416 -37.05 27.64 14.36
CA GLN A 416 -38.48 27.48 14.64
C GLN A 416 -38.75 27.26 16.15
N ASP A 417 -37.95 26.41 16.77
CA ASP A 417 -38.05 26.13 18.20
C ASP A 417 -37.69 27.35 19.06
N ALA A 418 -36.61 28.05 18.68
CA ALA A 418 -36.20 29.28 19.35
C ALA A 418 -37.24 30.39 19.21
N GLN A 419 -37.87 30.53 18.04
CA GLN A 419 -38.96 31.50 17.84
C GLN A 419 -40.21 31.16 18.65
N ALA A 420 -40.59 29.88 18.70
CA ALA A 420 -41.73 29.45 19.49
C ALA A 420 -41.51 29.68 20.99
N ALA A 421 -40.30 29.48 21.49
CA ALA A 421 -39.93 29.77 22.87
C ALA A 421 -39.96 31.28 23.15
N LEU A 422 -39.48 32.12 22.24
CA LEU A 422 -39.49 33.57 22.36
C LEU A 422 -40.89 34.14 22.30
N ASP A 423 -41.79 33.56 21.51
CA ASP A 423 -43.19 33.96 21.44
C ASP A 423 -43.94 33.71 22.79
N ALA A 424 -43.47 32.72 23.56
CA ALA A 424 -43.99 32.41 24.90
C ALA A 424 -43.43 33.35 25.99
N ASP A 425 -42.20 33.87 25.81
CA ASP A 425 -41.52 34.79 26.75
C ASP A 425 -40.70 35.82 25.95
N SER A 426 -41.41 36.81 25.42
CA SER A 426 -40.89 37.79 24.45
C SER A 426 -39.85 38.76 24.98
N GLU A 427 -39.68 38.90 26.28
CA GLU A 427 -38.68 39.77 26.93
C GLU A 427 -37.40 39.01 27.34
N ASN A 428 -37.33 37.73 27.10
CA ASN A 428 -36.19 36.88 27.49
C ASN A 428 -35.01 37.09 26.55
N ALA A 429 -33.95 37.72 27.07
CA ALA A 429 -32.76 38.05 26.30
C ALA A 429 -32.00 36.80 25.79
N ASP A 430 -32.01 35.72 26.54
CA ASP A 430 -31.35 34.47 26.17
C ASP A 430 -32.06 33.77 24.99
N LEU A 431 -33.40 33.81 24.96
CA LEU A 431 -34.20 33.29 23.86
C LEU A 431 -34.06 34.14 22.61
N LEU A 432 -33.94 35.45 22.74
CA LEU A 432 -33.66 36.34 21.64
C LEU A 432 -32.27 36.04 21.01
N ALA A 433 -31.25 35.86 21.86
CA ALA A 433 -29.91 35.51 21.41
C ALA A 433 -29.86 34.12 20.72
N ALA A 434 -30.63 33.12 21.22
CA ALA A 434 -30.71 31.81 20.59
C ALA A 434 -31.34 31.86 19.19
N ARG A 435 -32.44 32.63 19.04
CA ARG A 435 -33.07 32.87 17.73
C ARG A 435 -32.10 33.53 16.75
N ASP A 436 -31.40 34.59 17.20
CA ASP A 436 -30.48 35.31 16.37
C ASP A 436 -29.26 34.46 15.95
N ALA A 437 -28.77 33.59 16.83
CA ALA A 437 -27.74 32.63 16.53
C ALA A 437 -28.18 31.59 15.49
N ALA A 438 -29.40 31.05 15.63
CA ALA A 438 -29.95 30.11 14.65
C ALA A 438 -30.14 30.78 13.26
N GLN A 439 -30.60 32.05 13.24
CA GLN A 439 -30.69 32.80 11.98
C GLN A 439 -29.34 33.03 11.33
N ALA A 440 -28.32 33.41 12.12
CA ALA A 440 -26.97 33.61 11.62
C ALA A 440 -26.36 32.33 11.02
N LYS A 441 -26.62 31.18 11.66
CA LYS A 441 -26.20 29.85 11.14
C LYS A 441 -26.86 29.54 9.78
N ILE A 442 -28.15 29.86 9.62
CA ILE A 442 -28.87 29.72 8.34
C ILE A 442 -28.25 30.63 7.27
N ASP A 443 -27.94 31.88 7.60
CA ASP A 443 -27.37 32.82 6.67
C ASP A 443 -25.96 32.37 6.20
N GLU A 444 -25.13 31.85 7.11
CA GLU A 444 -23.80 31.26 6.80
C GLU A 444 -23.91 30.03 5.87
N LEU A 445 -24.84 29.12 6.16
CA LEU A 445 -25.07 27.93 5.34
C LEU A 445 -25.57 28.32 3.94
N ASN A 446 -26.47 29.27 3.82
CA ASN A 446 -26.94 29.77 2.54
C ASN A 446 -25.80 30.44 1.74
N GLN A 447 -24.88 31.16 2.41
CA GLN A 447 -23.72 31.75 1.76
C GLN A 447 -22.78 30.64 1.24
N THR A 448 -22.53 29.61 2.05
CA THR A 448 -21.72 28.44 1.63
C THR A 448 -22.31 27.76 0.38
N ILE A 449 -23.63 27.55 0.35
CA ILE A 449 -24.32 26.99 -0.81
C ILE A 449 -24.15 27.90 -2.03
N ALA A 450 -24.36 29.20 -1.88
CA ALA A 450 -24.29 30.15 -2.98
C ALA A 450 -22.87 30.24 -3.56
N ASP A 451 -21.83 30.28 -2.72
CA ASP A 451 -20.44 30.38 -3.15
C ASP A 451 -20.00 29.12 -3.91
N ASN A 452 -20.34 27.94 -3.41
CA ASN A 452 -20.01 26.68 -4.07
C ASN A 452 -20.84 26.49 -5.35
N GLN A 453 -22.11 26.88 -5.38
CA GLN A 453 -22.92 26.86 -6.60
C GLN A 453 -22.36 27.78 -7.68
N ALA A 454 -21.92 28.99 -7.30
CA ALA A 454 -21.29 29.92 -8.23
C ALA A 454 -19.97 29.34 -8.79
N TYR A 455 -19.22 28.60 -7.95
CA TYR A 455 -18.04 27.90 -8.42
C TYR A 455 -18.37 26.78 -9.41
N LEU A 456 -19.40 25.96 -9.14
CA LEU A 456 -19.85 24.91 -10.05
C LEU A 456 -20.32 25.50 -11.39
N ASP A 457 -21.11 26.58 -11.36
CA ASP A 457 -21.64 27.23 -12.56
C ASP A 457 -20.53 27.84 -13.43
N ALA A 458 -19.49 28.41 -12.78
CA ALA A 458 -18.35 29.02 -13.46
C ALA A 458 -17.41 27.99 -14.10
N ASN A 459 -17.38 26.76 -13.57
CA ASN A 459 -16.48 25.70 -14.01
C ASN A 459 -17.21 24.50 -14.62
N ALA A 460 -18.51 24.62 -14.92
CA ALA A 460 -19.28 23.57 -15.60
C ALA A 460 -18.65 23.25 -16.96
N PRO A 461 -18.52 21.95 -17.32
CA PRO A 461 -18.05 21.59 -18.65
C PRO A 461 -18.92 22.23 -19.72
N GLN A 462 -18.30 23.00 -20.61
CA GLN A 462 -19.01 23.53 -21.76
C GLN A 462 -19.46 22.37 -22.63
N PRO A 463 -20.73 22.33 -23.14
CA PRO A 463 -21.12 21.31 -24.07
C PRO A 463 -20.20 21.38 -25.31
N GLU A 464 -19.57 20.27 -25.65
CA GLU A 464 -18.82 20.16 -26.91
C GLU A 464 -19.74 20.57 -28.05
N GLU A 465 -19.37 21.64 -28.75
CA GLU A 465 -20.02 22.04 -30.00
C GLU A 465 -19.82 20.89 -30.99
N THR A 466 -20.85 20.07 -31.15
CA THR A 466 -20.83 18.95 -32.08
C THR A 466 -20.49 19.52 -33.45
N ALA A 467 -19.27 19.26 -33.93
CA ALA A 467 -18.83 19.59 -35.25
C ALA A 467 -19.90 19.01 -36.24
N GLN A 468 -20.60 19.90 -36.94
CA GLN A 468 -21.51 19.52 -38.01
C GLN A 468 -20.71 18.69 -39.01
N PRO A 469 -21.18 17.51 -39.42
CA PRO A 469 -20.49 16.74 -40.44
C PRO A 469 -20.42 17.59 -41.71
N GLU A 470 -19.19 17.85 -42.19
CA GLU A 470 -18.92 18.43 -43.49
C GLU A 470 -19.69 17.63 -44.57
N ALA A 471 -20.56 18.33 -45.30
CA ALA A 471 -21.29 17.76 -46.41
C ALA A 471 -20.28 17.29 -47.46
N THR A 472 -20.17 15.98 -47.63
CA THR A 472 -19.41 15.35 -48.70
C THR A 472 -20.07 15.77 -50.03
N GLU A 473 -19.38 16.62 -50.80
CA GLU A 473 -19.74 16.87 -52.21
C GLU A 473 -19.67 15.55 -53.01
N ALA A 474 -20.76 15.21 -53.64
CA ALA A 474 -20.82 14.07 -54.53
C ALA A 474 -19.95 14.33 -55.77
N PRO A 475 -19.22 13.32 -56.29
CA PRO A 475 -18.47 13.48 -57.52
C PRO A 475 -19.44 13.70 -58.70
N ALA A 476 -19.18 14.78 -59.47
CA ALA A 476 -19.84 15.01 -60.75
C ALA A 476 -19.40 13.97 -61.77
N GLU A 477 -20.38 13.52 -62.59
CA GLU A 477 -20.24 12.59 -63.72
C GLU A 477 -19.27 13.07 -64.80
#